data_5f227d19f04d8c3b1b61e9af32d73111
#
_entry.id   5f227d19f04d8c3b1b61e9af32d73111
#
_cell.length_a   1.000
_cell.length_b   1.000
_cell.length_c   1.000
_cell.angle_alpha   90.00
_cell.angle_beta   90.00
_cell.angle_gamma   90.00
#
_symmetry.space_group_name_H-M   'P 1'
#
loop_
_entity.id
_entity.type
_entity.pdbx_description
1 polymer ?
#
loop_
_entity_poly.entity_id
_entity_poly.type
_entity_poly.pdbx_seq_one_letter_code
_entity_poly.pdbx_strand_id
1 'polypeptide(L)'
;ATYSHGQWQLAFVYNCCITANTDLRPFFEKWGWLTPTEQIVNDYGTDTLSVTQRDIETLNKEISSLHLPLLTDAVEYLTDKNLHLYQHPQNPMTGNVQYNNAGTIHITDSQGIVAFEVFNENTLVGVSHNTTFKLPTSQSYDFDKLRIIAVLPNGKRIEY
;
A
#
# COMPACT_ATOMS: atom_id res chain seq x y z
N ALA A 1 9.17 1.36 33.22
CA ALA A 1 8.75 0.14 32.52
C ALA A 1 9.33 0.19 31.11
N THR A 2 10.01 -0.88 30.71
CA THR A 2 10.54 -0.98 29.34
C THR A 2 9.41 -1.53 28.47
N TYR A 3 9.05 -0.86 27.38
CA TYR A 3 8.07 -1.37 26.43
C TYR A 3 8.61 -2.60 25.70
N SER A 4 7.75 -3.59 25.46
CA SER A 4 8.05 -4.68 24.52
C SER A 4 8.03 -4.16 23.08
N HIS A 5 8.57 -4.92 22.11
CA HIS A 5 8.53 -4.55 20.70
C HIS A 5 7.09 -4.33 20.18
N GLY A 6 6.15 -5.16 20.58
CA GLY A 6 4.73 -4.98 20.24
C GLY A 6 4.13 -3.71 20.83
N GLN A 7 4.48 -3.37 22.07
CA GLN A 7 4.03 -2.10 22.69
C GLN A 7 4.63 -0.88 21.98
N TRP A 8 5.90 -0.95 21.54
CA TRP A 8 6.51 0.10 20.72
C TRP A 8 5.80 0.26 19.39
N GLN A 9 5.45 -0.84 18.71
CA GLN A 9 4.70 -0.81 17.45
C GLN A 9 3.36 -0.10 17.62
N LEU A 10 2.59 -0.47 18.63
CA LEU A 10 1.28 0.15 18.89
C LEU A 10 1.38 1.61 19.35
N ALA A 11 2.38 1.93 20.18
CA ALA A 11 2.66 3.31 20.57
C ALA A 11 3.05 4.18 19.37
N PHE A 12 3.78 3.63 18.39
CA PHE A 12 4.10 4.33 17.16
C PHE A 12 2.83 4.67 16.38
N VAL A 13 1.92 3.71 16.18
CA VAL A 13 0.62 3.95 15.52
C VAL A 13 -0.15 5.08 16.22
N TYR A 14 -0.26 5.01 17.54
CA TYR A 14 -0.96 6.02 18.34
C TYR A 14 -0.36 7.41 18.14
N ASN A 15 0.96 7.53 18.26
CA ASN A 15 1.66 8.80 18.12
C ASN A 15 1.56 9.37 16.69
N CYS A 16 1.58 8.52 15.67
CA CYS A 16 1.36 8.92 14.29
C CYS A 16 -0.04 9.52 14.11
N CYS A 17 -1.07 8.90 14.66
CA CYS A 17 -2.43 9.44 14.61
C CYS A 17 -2.54 10.82 15.26
N ILE A 18 -1.95 11.00 16.45
CA ILE A 18 -1.95 12.30 17.15
C ILE A 18 -1.19 13.36 16.34
N THR A 19 0.03 13.03 15.89
CA THR A 19 0.90 13.98 15.19
C THR A 19 0.28 14.42 13.86
N ALA A 20 -0.34 13.50 13.13
CA ALA A 20 -1.03 13.80 11.88
C ALA A 20 -2.42 14.45 12.10
N ASN A 21 -2.92 14.48 13.35
CA ASN A 21 -4.29 14.87 13.67
C ASN A 21 -5.31 14.12 12.78
N THR A 22 -5.08 12.85 12.52
CA THR A 22 -5.85 12.02 11.59
C THR A 22 -5.84 10.57 12.06
N ASP A 23 -6.97 9.89 11.94
CA ASP A 23 -7.05 8.45 12.21
C ASP A 23 -6.37 7.67 11.08
N LEU A 24 -5.14 7.24 11.34
CA LEU A 24 -4.30 6.49 10.39
C LEU A 24 -4.46 4.98 10.52
N ARG A 25 -5.40 4.46 11.34
CA ARG A 25 -5.60 3.02 11.49
C ARG A 25 -5.82 2.31 10.17
N PRO A 26 -6.63 2.82 9.21
CA PRO A 26 -6.79 2.17 7.90
C PRO A 26 -5.49 1.98 7.12
N PHE A 27 -4.56 2.91 7.26
CA PHE A 27 -3.22 2.79 6.68
C PHE A 27 -2.42 1.66 7.35
N PHE A 28 -2.35 1.65 8.68
CA PHE A 28 -1.59 0.64 9.41
C PHE A 28 -2.20 -0.76 9.32
N GLU A 29 -3.52 -0.89 9.19
CA GLU A 29 -4.21 -2.16 8.91
C GLU A 29 -3.77 -2.76 7.57
N LYS A 30 -3.70 -1.95 6.51
CA LYS A 30 -3.22 -2.40 5.20
C LYS A 30 -1.76 -2.88 5.23
N TRP A 31 -0.95 -2.32 6.11
CA TRP A 31 0.44 -2.71 6.30
C TRP A 31 0.61 -3.89 7.27
N GLY A 32 -0.48 -4.44 7.79
CA GLY A 32 -0.47 -5.57 8.72
C GLY A 32 -0.01 -5.23 10.15
N TRP A 33 0.16 -3.95 10.48
CA TRP A 33 0.62 -3.52 11.80
C TRP A 33 -0.42 -3.72 12.90
N LEU A 34 -1.70 -3.77 12.55
CA LEU A 34 -2.83 -3.99 13.44
C LEU A 34 -3.41 -5.41 13.27
N THR A 35 -2.51 -6.38 13.12
CA THR A 35 -2.84 -7.81 13.06
C THR A 35 -2.16 -8.53 14.22
N PRO A 36 -2.87 -9.41 14.96
CA PRO A 36 -2.24 -10.21 16.00
C PRO A 36 -1.05 -10.98 15.45
N THR A 37 0.10 -10.82 16.10
CA THR A 37 1.36 -11.36 15.63
C THR A 37 2.21 -11.81 16.79
N GLU A 38 2.88 -12.95 16.64
CA GLU A 38 3.95 -13.42 17.52
C GLU A 38 5.08 -13.96 16.65
N GLN A 39 6.23 -13.30 16.69
CA GLN A 39 7.39 -13.71 15.91
C GLN A 39 8.70 -13.35 16.60
N ILE A 40 9.73 -14.14 16.34
CA ILE A 40 11.09 -13.85 16.81
C ILE A 40 11.70 -12.79 15.90
N VAL A 41 12.20 -11.72 16.49
CA VAL A 41 12.90 -10.63 15.81
C VAL A 41 14.37 -10.66 16.20
N ASN A 42 15.25 -10.69 15.22
CA ASN A 42 16.70 -10.64 15.41
C ASN A 42 17.21 -9.26 14.97
N ASP A 43 17.14 -8.30 15.88
CA ASP A 43 17.64 -6.95 15.69
C ASP A 43 18.40 -6.54 16.94
N TYR A 44 19.72 -6.34 16.84
CA TYR A 44 20.63 -6.09 17.97
C TYR A 44 20.57 -7.11 19.13
N GLY A 45 19.96 -8.27 18.88
CA GLY A 45 19.68 -9.36 19.83
C GLY A 45 18.46 -10.14 19.37
N THR A 46 18.14 -11.22 20.09
CA THR A 46 16.94 -12.02 19.83
C THR A 46 15.86 -11.59 20.80
N ASP A 47 14.73 -11.15 20.30
CA ASP A 47 13.55 -10.77 21.10
C ASP A 47 12.26 -11.26 20.42
N THR A 48 11.14 -11.17 21.12
CA THR A 48 9.84 -11.56 20.61
C THR A 48 8.98 -10.33 20.35
N LEU A 49 8.57 -10.13 19.10
CA LEU A 49 7.50 -9.21 18.76
C LEU A 49 6.17 -9.91 19.03
N SER A 50 5.44 -9.44 20.04
CA SER A 50 4.10 -9.96 20.36
C SER A 50 3.11 -8.81 20.38
N VAL A 51 2.07 -8.90 19.53
CA VAL A 51 0.93 -7.99 19.48
C VAL A 51 -0.32 -8.87 19.59
N THR A 52 -1.07 -8.70 20.67
CA THR A 52 -2.28 -9.49 20.90
C THR A 52 -3.52 -8.77 20.37
N GLN A 53 -4.60 -9.51 20.13
CA GLN A 53 -5.90 -8.94 19.78
C GLN A 53 -6.37 -7.93 20.84
N ARG A 54 -6.13 -8.20 22.12
CA ARG A 54 -6.50 -7.31 23.23
C ARG A 54 -5.73 -5.99 23.19
N ASP A 55 -4.46 -6.02 22.80
CA ASP A 55 -3.65 -4.80 22.67
C ASP A 55 -4.16 -3.91 21.56
N ILE A 56 -4.53 -4.51 20.42
CA ILE A 56 -5.14 -3.83 19.27
C ILE A 56 -6.50 -3.22 19.66
N GLU A 57 -7.35 -3.95 20.38
CA GLU A 57 -8.63 -3.46 20.84
C GLU A 57 -8.47 -2.28 21.81
N THR A 58 -7.46 -2.32 22.68
CA THR A 58 -7.13 -1.23 23.59
C THR A 58 -6.71 0.02 22.81
N LEU A 59 -5.77 -0.13 21.86
CA LEU A 59 -5.36 0.96 20.99
C LEU A 59 -6.54 1.55 20.20
N ASN A 60 -7.40 0.68 19.66
CA ASN A 60 -8.58 1.13 18.91
C ASN A 60 -9.54 1.97 19.76
N LYS A 61 -9.75 1.63 21.03
CA LYS A 61 -10.55 2.42 21.97
C LYS A 61 -9.89 3.77 22.23
N GLU A 62 -8.59 3.80 22.47
CA GLU A 62 -7.83 5.02 22.73
C GLU A 62 -7.90 5.99 21.54
N ILE A 63 -7.61 5.52 20.31
CA ILE A 63 -7.67 6.37 19.12
C ILE A 63 -9.12 6.83 18.85
N SER A 64 -10.11 5.96 19.01
CA SER A 64 -11.51 6.34 18.82
C SER A 64 -11.96 7.43 19.79
N SER A 65 -11.43 7.46 21.02
CA SER A 65 -11.75 8.50 22.01
C SER A 65 -11.21 9.89 21.64
N LEU A 66 -10.26 9.96 20.72
CA LEU A 66 -9.68 11.22 20.24
C LEU A 66 -10.55 11.92 19.19
N HIS A 67 -11.56 11.23 18.65
CA HIS A 67 -12.45 11.75 17.59
C HIS A 67 -11.72 12.38 16.39
N LEU A 68 -10.59 11.78 16.00
CA LEU A 68 -9.80 12.24 14.87
C LEU A 68 -10.56 12.03 13.55
N PRO A 69 -10.38 12.93 12.56
CA PRO A 69 -10.89 12.68 11.21
C PRO A 69 -10.30 11.42 10.64
N LEU A 70 -11.13 10.60 9.99
CA LEU A 70 -10.68 9.38 9.33
C LEU A 70 -9.82 9.72 8.12
N LEU A 71 -8.74 8.95 7.91
CA LEU A 71 -7.97 9.04 6.67
C LEU A 71 -8.87 8.62 5.49
N THR A 72 -9.18 9.57 4.63
CA THR A 72 -10.03 9.34 3.44
C THR A 72 -9.23 8.95 2.23
N ASP A 73 -7.97 9.39 2.16
CA ASP A 73 -7.06 9.13 1.05
C ASP A 73 -6.01 8.10 1.48
N ALA A 74 -6.17 6.88 1.00
CA ALA A 74 -5.17 5.85 1.24
C ALA A 74 -3.92 6.16 0.40
N VAL A 75 -2.80 6.41 1.06
CA VAL A 75 -1.48 6.46 0.40
C VAL A 75 -1.09 5.03 0.06
N GLU A 76 -1.20 4.68 -1.20
CA GLU A 76 -0.83 3.36 -1.73
C GLU A 76 0.34 3.52 -2.70
N TYR A 77 1.23 2.53 -2.75
CA TYR A 77 2.33 2.49 -3.72
C TYR A 77 3.32 3.67 -3.65
N LEU A 78 3.46 4.29 -2.48
CA LEU A 78 4.44 5.36 -2.28
C LEU A 78 5.87 4.82 -2.40
N THR A 79 6.67 5.51 -3.21
CA THR A 79 8.11 5.27 -3.37
C THR A 79 8.85 6.61 -3.41
N ASP A 80 10.17 6.56 -3.25
CA ASP A 80 11.03 7.74 -3.43
C ASP A 80 10.90 8.36 -4.84
N LYS A 81 10.61 7.54 -5.84
CA LYS A 81 10.48 7.97 -7.24
C LYS A 81 9.16 8.69 -7.53
N ASN A 82 8.09 8.35 -6.83
CA ASN A 82 6.75 8.90 -7.08
C ASN A 82 6.23 9.83 -5.98
N LEU A 83 7.02 10.09 -4.93
CA LEU A 83 6.68 11.01 -3.84
C LEU A 83 6.20 12.38 -4.35
N HIS A 84 6.83 12.91 -5.39
CA HIS A 84 6.46 14.19 -5.99
C HIS A 84 5.03 14.23 -6.53
N LEU A 85 4.46 13.09 -6.95
CA LEU A 85 3.07 13.00 -7.43
C LEU A 85 2.06 13.15 -6.31
N TYR A 86 2.42 12.73 -5.07
CA TYR A 86 1.58 12.91 -3.89
C TYR A 86 1.64 14.35 -3.38
N GLN A 87 2.80 14.98 -3.47
CA GLN A 87 3.00 16.38 -3.05
C GLN A 87 2.41 17.37 -4.06
N HIS A 88 2.48 17.04 -5.35
CA HIS A 88 2.05 17.88 -6.47
C HIS A 88 1.25 17.02 -7.47
N PRO A 89 0.00 16.66 -7.16
CA PRO A 89 -0.82 15.83 -8.03
C PRO A 89 -0.96 16.46 -9.42
N GLN A 90 -0.75 15.65 -10.45
CA GLN A 90 -0.93 16.04 -11.84
C GLN A 90 -2.26 15.51 -12.36
N ASN A 91 -2.81 16.16 -13.39
CA ASN A 91 -3.95 15.60 -14.09
C ASN A 91 -3.57 14.26 -14.72
N PRO A 92 -4.32 13.19 -14.46
CA PRO A 92 -4.00 11.89 -15.01
C PRO A 92 -4.19 11.90 -16.54
N MET A 93 -3.20 11.33 -17.23
CA MET A 93 -3.32 10.98 -18.64
C MET A 93 -3.25 9.47 -18.78
N THR A 94 -4.18 8.90 -19.51
CA THR A 94 -4.17 7.49 -19.88
C THR A 94 -3.73 7.38 -21.34
N GLY A 95 -2.70 6.59 -21.57
CA GLY A 95 -2.18 6.32 -22.91
C GLY A 95 -2.62 4.96 -23.43
N ASN A 96 -1.82 4.37 -24.31
CA ASN A 96 -2.09 3.07 -24.90
C ASN A 96 -1.25 1.97 -24.22
N VAL A 97 -1.84 0.80 -24.12
CA VAL A 97 -1.15 -0.41 -23.66
C VAL A 97 -0.72 -1.23 -24.88
N GLN A 98 0.55 -1.65 -24.89
CA GLN A 98 1.11 -2.52 -25.90
C GLN A 98 1.68 -3.76 -25.24
N TYR A 99 1.46 -4.90 -25.84
CA TYR A 99 2.00 -6.19 -25.41
C TYR A 99 2.95 -6.71 -26.48
N ASN A 100 4.04 -7.30 -26.05
CA ASN A 100 4.91 -8.04 -26.98
C ASN A 100 4.85 -9.55 -26.71
N ASN A 101 5.32 -10.34 -27.69
CA ASN A 101 5.30 -11.80 -27.61
C ASN A 101 6.16 -12.37 -26.47
N ALA A 102 7.01 -11.57 -25.85
CA ALA A 102 7.85 -11.96 -24.70
C ALA A 102 7.19 -11.63 -23.35
N GLY A 103 5.90 -11.22 -23.35
CA GLY A 103 5.14 -10.90 -22.12
C GLY A 103 5.53 -9.57 -21.50
N THR A 104 6.14 -8.66 -22.26
CA THR A 104 6.39 -7.30 -21.80
C THR A 104 5.18 -6.42 -22.06
N ILE A 105 4.78 -5.68 -21.04
CA ILE A 105 3.74 -4.64 -21.10
C ILE A 105 4.45 -3.31 -21.25
N HIS A 106 4.03 -2.51 -22.21
CA HIS A 106 4.51 -1.16 -22.42
C HIS A 106 3.32 -0.19 -22.46
N ILE A 107 3.36 0.81 -21.60
CA ILE A 107 2.31 1.82 -21.45
C ILE A 107 2.88 3.16 -21.91
N THR A 108 2.27 3.76 -22.91
CA THR A 108 2.70 5.06 -23.46
C THR A 108 1.85 6.19 -22.86
N ASP A 109 2.41 7.40 -22.88
CA ASP A 109 1.71 8.65 -22.55
C ASP A 109 0.98 8.67 -21.20
N SER A 110 1.54 7.98 -20.20
CA SER A 110 1.00 7.98 -18.85
C SER A 110 1.56 9.14 -18.02
N GLN A 111 0.68 9.87 -17.35
CA GLN A 111 1.05 10.96 -16.46
C GLN A 111 0.21 10.94 -15.18
N GLY A 112 0.80 11.33 -14.04
CA GLY A 112 0.08 11.45 -12.77
C GLY A 112 -0.31 10.12 -12.14
N ILE A 113 0.30 9.01 -12.56
CA ILE A 113 0.00 7.64 -12.11
C ILE A 113 1.12 7.15 -11.20
N VAL A 114 0.76 6.62 -10.04
CA VAL A 114 1.71 6.13 -9.05
C VAL A 114 2.03 4.65 -9.20
N ALA A 115 1.10 3.86 -9.73
CA ALA A 115 1.30 2.45 -10.01
C ALA A 115 0.31 1.93 -11.05
N PHE A 116 0.65 0.80 -11.67
CA PHE A 116 -0.22 0.01 -12.54
C PHE A 116 -0.47 -1.34 -11.89
N GLU A 117 -1.73 -1.64 -11.61
CA GLU A 117 -2.21 -2.96 -11.18
C GLU A 117 -2.63 -3.75 -12.42
N VAL A 118 -2.18 -4.99 -12.54
CA VAL A 118 -2.56 -5.87 -13.65
C VAL A 118 -3.40 -7.00 -13.10
N PHE A 119 -4.59 -7.14 -13.64
CA PHE A 119 -5.52 -8.21 -13.29
C PHE A 119 -5.67 -9.19 -14.44
N ASN A 120 -5.66 -10.47 -14.12
CA ASN A 120 -6.15 -11.52 -14.99
C ASN A 120 -7.55 -11.89 -14.49
N GLU A 121 -8.57 -11.50 -15.24
CA GLU A 121 -9.96 -11.51 -14.78
C GLU A 121 -10.12 -10.67 -13.49
N ASN A 122 -10.36 -11.32 -12.34
CA ASN A 122 -10.51 -10.64 -11.04
C ASN A 122 -9.30 -10.84 -10.10
N THR A 123 -8.25 -11.50 -10.58
CA THR A 123 -7.06 -11.80 -9.76
C THR A 123 -5.95 -10.81 -10.08
N LEU A 124 -5.44 -10.12 -9.06
CA LEU A 124 -4.26 -9.27 -9.18
C LEU A 124 -3.04 -10.15 -9.45
N VAL A 125 -2.41 -10.00 -10.61
CA VAL A 125 -1.26 -10.81 -11.06
C VAL A 125 0.05 -10.03 -11.13
N GLY A 126 -0.01 -8.72 -11.03
CA GLY A 126 1.19 -7.89 -11.00
C GLY A 126 0.92 -6.45 -10.62
N VAL A 127 1.95 -5.80 -10.08
CA VAL A 127 1.98 -4.35 -9.82
C VAL A 127 3.30 -3.81 -10.36
N SER A 128 3.24 -2.66 -11.01
CA SER A 128 4.42 -1.97 -11.50
C SER A 128 4.36 -0.47 -11.25
N HIS A 129 5.49 0.12 -10.90
CA HIS A 129 5.69 1.57 -10.87
C HIS A 129 6.29 2.11 -12.17
N ASN A 130 6.63 1.23 -13.09
CA ASN A 130 7.24 1.58 -14.37
C ASN A 130 6.22 1.40 -15.50
N THR A 131 6.38 2.17 -16.55
CA THR A 131 5.58 2.08 -17.78
C THR A 131 5.98 0.91 -18.68
N THR A 132 7.12 0.29 -18.42
CA THR A 132 7.57 -0.93 -19.12
C THR A 132 7.95 -1.97 -18.09
N PHE A 133 7.27 -3.11 -18.13
CA PHE A 133 7.47 -4.19 -17.16
C PHE A 133 7.05 -5.55 -17.70
N LYS A 134 7.47 -6.61 -17.01
CA LYS A 134 7.07 -8.00 -17.31
C LYS A 134 6.26 -8.56 -16.17
N LEU A 135 5.23 -9.32 -16.51
CA LEU A 135 4.53 -10.15 -15.53
C LEU A 135 5.40 -11.36 -15.12
N PRO A 136 5.16 -11.93 -13.92
CA PRO A 136 5.84 -13.14 -13.50
C PRO A 136 5.68 -14.28 -14.50
N THR A 137 6.79 -14.91 -14.88
CA THR A 137 6.81 -15.99 -15.89
C THR A 137 6.31 -17.35 -15.37
N SER A 138 5.96 -17.44 -14.09
CA SER A 138 5.44 -18.65 -13.46
C SER A 138 4.03 -19.05 -13.94
N GLN A 139 3.37 -18.17 -14.67
CA GLN A 139 2.01 -18.38 -15.18
C GLN A 139 1.95 -18.02 -16.67
N SER A 140 1.02 -18.64 -17.38
CA SER A 140 0.66 -18.25 -18.74
C SER A 140 -0.50 -17.28 -18.69
N TYR A 141 -0.38 -16.15 -19.40
CA TYR A 141 -1.41 -15.12 -19.45
C TYR A 141 -2.00 -15.03 -20.86
N ASP A 142 -3.30 -14.87 -20.92
CA ASP A 142 -4.00 -14.44 -22.12
C ASP A 142 -4.04 -12.89 -22.10
N PHE A 143 -3.19 -12.28 -22.90
CA PHE A 143 -3.02 -10.82 -22.91
C PHE A 143 -4.30 -10.08 -23.28
N ASP A 144 -5.20 -10.71 -24.06
CA ASP A 144 -6.49 -10.12 -24.44
C ASP A 144 -7.49 -10.06 -23.27
N LYS A 145 -7.20 -10.77 -22.17
CA LYS A 145 -7.99 -10.78 -20.93
C LYS A 145 -7.37 -10.02 -19.77
N LEU A 146 -6.19 -9.48 -19.97
CA LEU A 146 -5.58 -8.67 -18.94
C LEU A 146 -6.26 -7.30 -18.86
N ARG A 147 -6.53 -6.88 -17.63
CA ARG A 147 -7.00 -5.53 -17.32
C ARG A 147 -5.88 -4.78 -16.61
N ILE A 148 -5.59 -3.58 -17.08
CA ILE A 148 -4.62 -2.71 -16.44
C ILE A 148 -5.35 -1.56 -15.79
N ILE A 149 -5.10 -1.37 -14.51
CA ILE A 149 -5.69 -0.34 -13.69
C ILE A 149 -4.59 0.63 -13.26
N ALA A 150 -4.71 1.88 -13.64
CA ALA A 150 -3.85 2.94 -13.14
C ALA A 150 -4.32 3.42 -11.78
N VAL A 151 -3.40 3.52 -10.82
CA VAL A 151 -3.66 4.04 -9.48
C VAL A 151 -3.13 5.46 -9.39
N LEU A 152 -3.98 6.37 -8.95
CA LEU A 152 -3.66 7.79 -8.74
C LEU A 152 -3.18 8.06 -7.31
N PRO A 153 -2.52 9.19 -7.05
CA PRO A 153 -2.08 9.56 -5.69
C PRO A 153 -3.19 9.60 -4.65
N ASN A 154 -4.42 9.89 -5.05
CA ASN A 154 -5.59 9.92 -4.16
C ASN A 154 -6.29 8.56 -4.02
N GLY A 155 -5.66 7.48 -4.48
CA GLY A 155 -6.21 6.12 -4.44
C GLY A 155 -7.28 5.81 -5.48
N LYS A 156 -7.68 6.79 -6.31
CA LYS A 156 -8.63 6.53 -7.42
C LYS A 156 -7.98 5.61 -8.46
N ARG A 157 -8.78 4.70 -8.98
CA ARG A 157 -8.39 3.74 -10.02
C ARG A 157 -9.04 4.07 -11.33
N ILE A 158 -8.26 4.03 -12.41
CA ILE A 158 -8.69 4.27 -13.78
C ILE A 158 -8.30 3.04 -14.61
N GLU A 159 -9.23 2.48 -15.32
CA GLU A 159 -8.98 1.36 -16.25
C GLU A 159 -8.41 1.89 -17.57
N TYR A 160 -7.36 1.20 -18.07
CA TYR A 160 -6.74 1.45 -19.38
C TYR A 160 -7.44 0.70 -20.48
#